data_6a0d3436c57a4db344bcd012753d71ce
#
_entry.id   6a0d3436c57a4db344bcd012753d71ce
#
_cell.length_a   1.000
_cell.length_b   1.000
_cell.length_c   1.000
_cell.angle_alpha   90.00
_cell.angle_beta   90.00
_cell.angle_gamma   90.00
#
_symmetry.space_group_name_H-M   'P 1'
#
loop_
_entity.id
_entity.type
_entity.pdbx_description
1 polymer ?
#
loop_
_entity_poly.entity_id
_entity_poly.type
_entity_poly.pdbx_seq_one_letter_code
_entity_poly.pdbx_strand_id
1 'polypeptide(L)'
;MVYHMSVFDNQTIESLRQQIRTIPNFPIEGIMFRDITPLLNSGKYLNKVTDMFVTICNHNNWVPDAIVGPEARGFIFGPLLAAKLGIGFIPIRKPGKLPSSTIKIEYSLEYGSNILEMHDDAISLGTKVIVIDDLLATGGTVEACTKLCQQQGAEVIGNLFLIELEGLGARDKLYPTPIESLLVYPA
;
A
#
# COMPACT_ATOMS: atom_id res chain seq x y z
N MET A 1 9.00 16.92 13.47
CA MET A 1 9.93 15.81 13.73
C MET A 1 9.08 14.64 14.22
N VAL A 2 8.63 13.79 13.30
CA VAL A 2 7.80 12.61 13.64
C VAL A 2 8.79 11.52 14.04
N TYR A 3 8.79 11.16 15.32
CA TYR A 3 9.55 10.00 15.79
C TYR A 3 8.89 8.75 15.21
N HIS A 4 9.46 8.19 14.14
CA HIS A 4 9.27 6.78 13.84
C HIS A 4 9.89 5.97 15.00
N MET A 5 9.11 5.64 16.00
CA MET A 5 9.46 4.51 16.85
C MET A 5 9.42 3.29 15.95
N SER A 6 10.59 2.88 15.44
CA SER A 6 10.66 1.66 14.63
C SER A 6 10.26 0.49 15.52
N VAL A 7 9.13 -0.10 15.22
CA VAL A 7 8.64 -1.36 15.83
C VAL A 7 9.69 -2.47 15.65
N PHE A 8 10.64 -2.26 14.74
CA PHE A 8 11.67 -3.21 14.36
C PHE A 8 13.07 -2.68 14.65
N ASP A 9 13.97 -3.58 15.02
CA ASP A 9 15.38 -3.25 15.20
C ASP A 9 16.07 -2.90 13.87
N ASN A 10 17.18 -2.16 13.97
CA ASN A 10 17.93 -1.70 12.78
C ASN A 10 18.46 -2.86 11.94
N GLN A 11 18.84 -4.00 12.55
CA GLN A 11 19.34 -5.16 11.83
C GLN A 11 18.25 -5.79 10.95
N THR A 12 17.02 -5.86 11.47
CA THR A 12 15.84 -6.32 10.73
C THR A 12 15.55 -5.44 9.52
N ILE A 13 15.53 -4.12 9.72
CA ILE A 13 15.29 -3.14 8.65
C ILE A 13 16.40 -3.19 7.60
N GLU A 14 17.67 -3.23 8.02
CA GLU A 14 18.79 -3.26 7.09
C GLU A 14 18.84 -4.57 6.28
N SER A 15 18.52 -5.71 6.88
CA SER A 15 18.41 -6.98 6.18
C SER A 15 17.33 -6.98 5.08
N LEU A 16 16.24 -6.22 5.31
CA LEU A 16 15.17 -6.01 4.32
C LEU A 16 15.63 -5.05 3.21
N ARG A 17 16.32 -3.96 3.60
CA ARG A 17 16.85 -2.95 2.67
C ARG A 17 17.81 -3.56 1.64
N GLN A 18 18.63 -4.53 2.05
CA GLN A 18 19.54 -5.27 1.17
C GLN A 18 18.83 -6.11 0.10
N GLN A 19 17.53 -6.36 0.24
CA GLN A 19 16.72 -7.05 -0.77
C GLN A 19 16.09 -6.11 -1.79
N ILE A 20 16.29 -4.80 -1.64
CA ILE A 20 15.79 -3.78 -2.58
C ILE A 20 16.95 -3.36 -3.47
N ARG A 21 16.80 -3.61 -4.77
CA ARG A 21 17.79 -3.20 -5.76
C ARG A 21 17.52 -1.76 -6.22
N THR A 22 18.52 -0.92 -6.18
CA THR A 22 18.41 0.44 -6.73
C THR A 22 18.89 0.46 -8.17
N ILE A 23 18.04 0.94 -9.09
CA ILE A 23 18.34 1.08 -10.51
C ILE A 23 18.29 2.58 -10.84
N PRO A 24 19.45 3.21 -11.13
CA PRO A 24 19.46 4.62 -11.50
C PRO A 24 18.88 4.84 -12.91
N ASN A 25 18.29 6.00 -13.11
CA ASN A 25 17.77 6.48 -14.40
C ASN A 25 16.71 5.55 -15.02
N PHE A 26 15.79 5.00 -14.21
CA PHE A 26 14.69 4.18 -14.68
C PHE A 26 13.34 4.65 -14.10
N PRO A 27 12.26 4.78 -14.91
CA PRO A 27 12.17 4.59 -16.37
C PRO A 27 12.75 5.76 -17.18
N ILE A 28 13.09 6.87 -16.53
CA ILE A 28 13.67 8.07 -17.13
C ILE A 28 14.87 8.56 -16.32
N GLU A 29 15.72 9.39 -16.94
CA GLU A 29 16.87 9.99 -16.28
C GLU A 29 16.47 10.77 -15.00
N GLY A 30 17.27 10.63 -13.94
CA GLY A 30 17.06 11.25 -12.63
C GLY A 30 16.21 10.40 -11.65
N ILE A 31 15.51 9.37 -12.12
CA ILE A 31 14.71 8.51 -11.24
C ILE A 31 15.55 7.37 -10.66
N MET A 32 15.55 7.25 -9.35
CA MET A 32 16.18 6.14 -8.61
C MET A 32 15.13 5.06 -8.33
N PHE A 33 14.95 4.14 -9.26
CA PHE A 33 13.94 3.09 -9.14
C PHE A 33 14.29 2.07 -8.04
N ARG A 34 13.32 1.77 -7.18
CA ARG A 34 13.45 0.78 -6.10
C ARG A 34 12.81 -0.54 -6.55
N ASP A 35 13.64 -1.44 -7.05
CA ASP A 35 13.21 -2.73 -7.55
C ASP A 35 13.09 -3.75 -6.42
N ILE A 36 11.87 -4.20 -6.18
CA ILE A 36 11.53 -5.19 -5.15
C ILE A 36 11.64 -6.64 -5.64
N THR A 37 11.98 -6.86 -6.92
CA THR A 37 12.02 -8.22 -7.51
C THR A 37 12.93 -9.19 -6.74
N PRO A 38 14.13 -8.79 -6.24
CA PRO A 38 14.95 -9.68 -5.44
C PRO A 38 14.25 -10.14 -4.16
N LEU A 39 13.51 -9.25 -3.50
CA LEU A 39 12.70 -9.58 -2.32
C LEU A 39 11.60 -10.58 -2.69
N LEU A 40 10.88 -10.35 -3.79
CA LEU A 40 9.79 -11.20 -4.25
C LEU A 40 10.26 -12.62 -4.61
N ASN A 41 11.50 -12.76 -5.09
CA ASN A 41 12.09 -14.06 -5.43
C ASN A 41 12.51 -14.88 -4.18
N SER A 42 12.23 -14.39 -2.99
CA SER A 42 12.59 -15.05 -1.73
C SER A 42 11.38 -15.28 -0.85
N GLY A 43 10.92 -16.53 -0.75
CA GLY A 43 9.81 -16.88 0.15
C GLY A 43 10.09 -16.51 1.62
N LYS A 44 11.37 -16.53 2.04
CA LYS A 44 11.79 -16.06 3.37
C LYS A 44 11.44 -14.58 3.57
N TYR A 45 11.75 -13.72 2.60
CA TYR A 45 11.52 -12.27 2.72
C TYR A 45 10.07 -11.90 2.47
N LEU A 46 9.33 -12.61 1.60
CA LEU A 46 7.88 -12.44 1.48
C LEU A 46 7.17 -12.71 2.81
N ASN A 47 7.50 -13.83 3.47
CA ASN A 47 6.97 -14.14 4.79
C ASN A 47 7.38 -13.09 5.83
N LYS A 48 8.66 -12.68 5.85
CA LYS A 48 9.16 -11.67 6.77
C LYS A 48 8.40 -10.34 6.64
N VAL A 49 8.20 -9.83 5.42
CA VAL A 49 7.44 -8.59 5.16
C VAL A 49 5.99 -8.74 5.63
N THR A 50 5.36 -9.88 5.34
CA THR A 50 3.99 -10.13 5.77
C THR A 50 3.86 -10.15 7.30
N ASP A 51 4.79 -10.82 8.00
CA ASP A 51 4.83 -10.87 9.47
C ASP A 51 5.09 -9.47 10.08
N MET A 52 5.91 -8.65 9.41
CA MET A 52 6.14 -7.26 9.83
C MET A 52 4.88 -6.41 9.68
N PHE A 53 4.10 -6.56 8.60
CA PHE A 53 2.82 -5.87 8.45
C PHE A 53 1.81 -6.29 9.53
N VAL A 54 1.74 -7.59 9.86
CA VAL A 54 0.91 -8.07 11.00
C VAL A 54 1.36 -7.42 12.30
N THR A 55 2.66 -7.33 12.54
CA THR A 55 3.22 -6.68 13.73
C THR A 55 2.83 -5.21 13.81
N ILE A 56 2.85 -4.47 12.70
CA ILE A 56 2.40 -3.08 12.62
C ILE A 56 0.90 -2.98 12.94
N CYS A 57 0.06 -3.84 12.37
CA CYS A 57 -1.37 -3.85 12.68
C CYS A 57 -1.62 -4.03 14.18
N ASN A 58 -0.93 -4.99 14.80
CA ASN A 58 -1.05 -5.26 16.23
C ASN A 58 -0.56 -4.08 17.08
N HIS A 59 0.59 -3.49 16.73
CA HIS A 59 1.17 -2.36 17.46
C HIS A 59 0.25 -1.13 17.46
N ASN A 60 -0.38 -0.84 16.32
CA ASN A 60 -1.30 0.29 16.15
C ASN A 60 -2.74 -0.04 16.57
N ASN A 61 -3.02 -1.25 17.05
CA ASN A 61 -4.38 -1.74 17.35
C ASN A 61 -5.32 -1.64 16.13
N TRP A 62 -4.79 -1.84 14.94
CA TRP A 62 -5.59 -1.90 13.73
C TRP A 62 -6.23 -3.28 13.58
N VAL A 63 -7.56 -3.30 13.63
CA VAL A 63 -8.36 -4.52 13.45
C VAL A 63 -9.22 -4.35 12.21
N PRO A 64 -8.66 -4.61 11.01
CA PRO A 64 -9.41 -4.50 9.76
C PRO A 64 -10.34 -5.69 9.55
N ASP A 65 -11.45 -5.45 8.84
CA ASP A 65 -12.36 -6.48 8.34
C ASP A 65 -11.90 -6.99 6.97
N ALA A 66 -11.18 -6.15 6.20
CA ALA A 66 -10.59 -6.51 4.92
C ALA A 66 -9.34 -5.70 4.60
N ILE A 67 -8.50 -6.24 3.71
CA ILE A 67 -7.37 -5.54 3.11
C ILE A 67 -7.76 -5.11 1.70
N VAL A 68 -7.41 -3.88 1.33
CA VAL A 68 -7.66 -3.29 0.01
C VAL A 68 -6.33 -3.01 -0.68
N GLY A 69 -6.19 -3.32 -1.96
CA GLY A 69 -4.96 -3.01 -2.69
C GLY A 69 -5.20 -2.73 -4.17
N PRO A 70 -4.45 -1.75 -4.75
CA PRO A 70 -4.50 -1.48 -6.18
C PRO A 70 -3.68 -2.48 -7.01
N GLU A 71 -4.12 -2.72 -8.25
CA GLU A 71 -3.28 -3.47 -9.19
C GLU A 71 -2.05 -2.65 -9.60
N ALA A 72 -0.91 -3.23 -9.86
CA ALA A 72 -0.64 -4.67 -9.80
C ALA A 72 0.12 -5.06 -8.51
N ARG A 73 0.91 -4.13 -7.94
CA ARG A 73 1.88 -4.47 -6.88
C ARG A 73 1.26 -4.56 -5.49
N GLY A 74 0.16 -3.84 -5.24
CA GLY A 74 -0.66 -4.04 -4.04
C GLY A 74 -1.23 -5.46 -3.93
N PHE A 75 -1.45 -6.14 -5.08
CA PHE A 75 -1.90 -7.54 -5.12
C PHE A 75 -0.86 -8.55 -4.65
N ILE A 76 0.39 -8.15 -4.50
CA ILE A 76 1.44 -9.04 -3.98
C ILE A 76 1.30 -9.14 -2.46
N PHE A 77 1.23 -8.02 -1.77
CA PHE A 77 1.25 -7.99 -0.31
C PHE A 77 -0.15 -8.06 0.30
N GLY A 78 -1.16 -7.53 -0.38
CA GLY A 78 -2.53 -7.49 0.09
C GLY A 78 -3.10 -8.88 0.42
N PRO A 79 -3.14 -9.82 -0.54
CA PRO A 79 -3.62 -11.18 -0.29
C PRO A 79 -2.81 -11.95 0.77
N LEU A 80 -1.49 -11.72 0.83
CA LEU A 80 -0.64 -12.35 1.83
C LEU A 80 -0.98 -11.87 3.25
N LEU A 81 -1.16 -10.56 3.41
CA LEU A 81 -1.56 -9.98 4.70
C LEU A 81 -2.99 -10.41 5.08
N ALA A 82 -3.93 -10.37 4.14
CA ALA A 82 -5.31 -10.78 4.37
C ALA A 82 -5.39 -12.26 4.83
N ALA A 83 -4.69 -13.16 4.14
CA ALA A 83 -4.61 -14.57 4.52
C ALA A 83 -4.00 -14.77 5.92
N LYS A 84 -2.95 -13.99 6.26
CA LYS A 84 -2.29 -14.06 7.57
C LYS A 84 -3.20 -13.59 8.71
N LEU A 85 -4.05 -12.59 8.44
CA LEU A 85 -5.04 -12.06 9.39
C LEU A 85 -6.35 -12.84 9.40
N GLY A 86 -6.56 -13.77 8.46
CA GLY A 86 -7.79 -14.56 8.33
C GLY A 86 -8.99 -13.75 7.83
N ILE A 87 -8.76 -12.72 7.02
CA ILE A 87 -9.78 -11.79 6.47
C ILE A 87 -9.73 -11.72 4.94
N GLY A 88 -10.68 -11.01 4.33
CA GLY A 88 -10.78 -10.85 2.88
C GLY A 88 -9.77 -9.86 2.28
N PHE A 89 -9.54 -9.99 0.96
CA PHE A 89 -8.82 -9.01 0.13
C PHE A 89 -9.73 -8.44 -0.94
N ILE A 90 -9.78 -7.13 -1.06
CA ILE A 90 -10.61 -6.39 -2.02
C ILE A 90 -9.68 -5.77 -3.08
N PRO A 91 -9.75 -6.25 -4.34
CA PRO A 91 -8.93 -5.72 -5.42
C PRO A 91 -9.49 -4.42 -5.97
N ILE A 92 -8.65 -3.39 -6.07
CA ILE A 92 -8.92 -2.17 -6.84
C ILE A 92 -8.16 -2.26 -8.16
N ARG A 93 -8.85 -2.03 -9.29
CA ARG A 93 -8.30 -2.29 -10.61
C ARG A 93 -8.47 -1.12 -11.57
N LYS A 94 -7.72 -1.16 -12.66
CA LYS A 94 -7.92 -0.26 -13.81
C LYS A 94 -9.23 -0.61 -14.54
N PRO A 95 -9.82 0.32 -15.31
CA PRO A 95 -11.10 0.12 -15.97
C PRO A 95 -11.18 -1.14 -16.82
N GLY A 96 -12.32 -1.80 -16.76
CA GLY A 96 -12.64 -2.98 -17.57
C GLY A 96 -11.91 -4.27 -17.14
N LYS A 97 -11.33 -4.30 -15.93
CA LYS A 97 -10.66 -5.49 -15.38
C LYS A 97 -11.52 -6.27 -14.38
N LEU A 98 -12.64 -5.70 -13.97
CA LEU A 98 -13.59 -6.34 -13.05
C LEU A 98 -14.84 -6.78 -13.82
N PRO A 99 -15.34 -8.02 -13.61
CA PRO A 99 -16.37 -8.61 -14.47
C PRO A 99 -17.82 -8.23 -14.11
N SER A 100 -18.07 -7.56 -12.96
CA SER A 100 -19.40 -7.17 -12.50
C SER A 100 -19.53 -5.65 -12.40
N SER A 101 -20.64 -5.17 -11.81
CA SER A 101 -20.86 -3.74 -11.55
C SER A 101 -19.77 -3.13 -10.70
N THR A 102 -19.35 -1.93 -11.04
CA THR A 102 -18.24 -1.24 -10.36
C THR A 102 -18.60 0.20 -10.03
N ILE A 103 -18.06 0.69 -8.95
CA ILE A 103 -17.85 2.12 -8.74
C ILE A 103 -16.47 2.50 -9.23
N LYS A 104 -16.29 3.76 -9.64
CA LYS A 104 -15.04 4.24 -10.19
C LYS A 104 -14.72 5.65 -9.71
N ILE A 105 -13.42 5.94 -9.70
CA ILE A 105 -12.89 7.27 -9.41
C ILE A 105 -11.82 7.63 -10.43
N GLU A 106 -11.90 8.85 -10.93
CA GLU A 106 -10.82 9.46 -11.70
C GLU A 106 -9.92 10.28 -10.77
N TYR A 107 -8.63 10.17 -10.93
CA TYR A 107 -7.64 10.92 -10.17
C TYR A 107 -6.51 11.42 -11.05
N SER A 108 -6.00 12.62 -10.73
CA SER A 108 -4.93 13.25 -11.47
C SER A 108 -3.57 12.66 -11.10
N LEU A 109 -2.73 12.47 -12.10
CA LEU A 109 -1.31 12.24 -11.98
C LEU A 109 -0.56 13.53 -12.34
N GLU A 110 0.75 13.57 -12.14
CA GLU A 110 1.59 14.68 -12.63
C GLU A 110 1.44 14.88 -14.14
N TYR A 111 1.20 13.79 -14.88
CA TYR A 111 0.91 13.81 -16.33
C TYR A 111 -0.32 12.95 -16.61
N GLY A 112 -1.48 13.63 -16.81
CA GLY A 112 -2.75 12.99 -17.18
C GLY A 112 -3.63 12.58 -16.00
N SER A 113 -4.64 11.75 -16.28
CA SER A 113 -5.52 11.16 -15.27
C SER A 113 -5.54 9.64 -15.40
N ASN A 114 -5.80 8.97 -14.28
CA ASN A 114 -6.06 7.54 -14.23
C ASN A 114 -7.42 7.29 -13.59
N ILE A 115 -8.01 6.15 -13.93
CA ILE A 115 -9.27 5.68 -13.33
C ILE A 115 -8.98 4.39 -12.59
N LEU A 116 -9.58 4.27 -11.41
CA LEU A 116 -9.62 3.03 -10.65
C LEU A 116 -11.07 2.61 -10.42
N GLU A 117 -11.29 1.31 -10.35
CA GLU A 117 -12.59 0.68 -10.16
C GLU A 117 -12.52 -0.34 -9.02
N MET A 118 -13.64 -0.46 -8.31
CA MET A 118 -13.90 -1.49 -7.30
C MET A 118 -15.31 -2.01 -7.50
N HIS A 119 -15.57 -3.29 -7.23
CA HIS A 119 -16.93 -3.83 -7.25
C HIS A 119 -17.84 -3.04 -6.30
N ASP A 120 -19.06 -2.73 -6.73
CA ASP A 120 -20.03 -1.94 -5.95
C ASP A 120 -20.62 -2.71 -4.75
N ASP A 121 -20.42 -4.02 -4.70
CA ASP A 121 -20.81 -4.92 -3.61
C ASP A 121 -19.62 -5.39 -2.74
N ALA A 122 -18.41 -4.83 -2.95
CA ALA A 122 -17.20 -5.30 -2.27
C ALA A 122 -17.13 -4.93 -0.78
N ILE A 123 -17.81 -3.88 -0.37
CA ILE A 123 -17.71 -3.29 0.97
C ILE A 123 -19.12 -3.06 1.52
N SER A 124 -19.34 -3.45 2.78
CA SER A 124 -20.54 -3.09 3.54
C SER A 124 -20.30 -1.80 4.34
N LEU A 125 -21.37 -1.07 4.64
CA LEU A 125 -21.30 0.13 5.48
C LEU A 125 -20.64 -0.15 6.83
N GLY A 126 -19.66 0.67 7.19
CA GLY A 126 -18.92 0.56 8.44
C GLY A 126 -17.78 -0.46 8.45
N THR A 127 -17.52 -1.14 7.31
CA THR A 127 -16.36 -2.04 7.17
C THR A 127 -15.05 -1.27 7.40
N LYS A 128 -14.19 -1.78 8.26
CA LYS A 128 -12.85 -1.24 8.50
C LYS A 128 -11.86 -1.85 7.54
N VAL A 129 -11.13 -1.04 6.81
CA VAL A 129 -10.16 -1.50 5.83
C VAL A 129 -8.78 -0.88 6.03
N ILE A 130 -7.76 -1.63 5.64
CA ILE A 130 -6.39 -1.12 5.44
C ILE A 130 -6.10 -1.12 3.95
N VAL A 131 -5.59 0.00 3.44
CA VAL A 131 -5.06 0.08 2.07
C VAL A 131 -3.58 -0.29 2.09
N ILE A 132 -3.17 -1.18 1.18
CA ILE A 132 -1.78 -1.64 1.08
C ILE A 132 -1.27 -1.54 -0.36
N ASP A 133 -0.03 -1.06 -0.52
CA ASP A 133 0.71 -1.13 -1.79
C ASP A 133 2.21 -1.38 -1.51
N ASP A 134 2.98 -1.61 -2.55
CA ASP A 134 4.43 -1.77 -2.42
C ASP A 134 5.15 -0.44 -2.20
N LEU A 135 4.67 0.64 -2.82
CA LEU A 135 5.34 1.94 -2.84
C LEU A 135 4.38 3.10 -2.56
N LEU A 136 4.75 3.94 -1.62
CA LEU A 136 4.17 5.27 -1.42
C LEU A 136 5.09 6.33 -2.04
N ALA A 137 4.66 6.96 -3.13
CA ALA A 137 5.32 8.11 -3.74
C ALA A 137 4.54 9.40 -3.42
N THR A 138 3.78 9.94 -4.36
CA THR A 138 2.97 11.16 -4.15
C THR A 138 1.64 10.92 -3.43
N GLY A 139 1.25 9.66 -3.23
CA GLY A 139 0.00 9.29 -2.56
C GLY A 139 -1.27 9.33 -3.41
N GLY A 140 -1.20 9.74 -4.67
CA GLY A 140 -2.40 9.89 -5.51
C GLY A 140 -3.22 8.61 -5.71
N THR A 141 -2.56 7.49 -5.97
CA THR A 141 -3.22 6.17 -6.10
C THR A 141 -3.91 5.75 -4.81
N VAL A 142 -3.23 5.94 -3.68
CA VAL A 142 -3.74 5.56 -2.35
C VAL A 142 -4.92 6.43 -1.95
N GLU A 143 -4.85 7.74 -2.24
CA GLU A 143 -5.98 8.67 -2.04
C GLU A 143 -7.20 8.23 -2.86
N ALA A 144 -7.01 7.83 -4.11
CA ALA A 144 -8.09 7.30 -4.94
C ALA A 144 -8.68 6.00 -4.37
N CYS A 145 -7.84 5.07 -3.90
CA CYS A 145 -8.29 3.86 -3.21
C CYS A 145 -9.11 4.20 -1.95
N THR A 146 -8.62 5.13 -1.13
CA THR A 146 -9.31 5.59 0.08
C THR A 146 -10.69 6.17 -0.25
N LYS A 147 -10.78 7.02 -1.27
CA LYS A 147 -12.06 7.61 -1.72
C LYS A 147 -13.03 6.55 -2.23
N LEU A 148 -12.58 5.53 -2.97
CA LEU A 148 -13.45 4.42 -3.40
C LEU A 148 -14.02 3.66 -2.20
N CYS A 149 -13.19 3.34 -1.20
CA CYS A 149 -13.64 2.68 0.02
C CYS A 149 -14.68 3.53 0.76
N GLN A 150 -14.42 4.83 0.92
CA GLN A 150 -15.32 5.77 1.58
C GLN A 150 -16.65 5.96 0.83
N GLN A 151 -16.66 5.90 -0.51
CA GLN A 151 -17.91 5.97 -1.30
C GLN A 151 -18.85 4.79 -0.99
N GLN A 152 -18.32 3.64 -0.57
CA GLN A 152 -19.13 2.49 -0.11
C GLN A 152 -19.35 2.50 1.42
N GLY A 153 -18.92 3.55 2.11
CA GLY A 153 -19.09 3.70 3.56
C GLY A 153 -18.11 2.92 4.42
N ALA A 154 -16.95 2.54 3.88
CA ALA A 154 -15.87 1.98 4.68
C ALA A 154 -15.13 3.04 5.49
N GLU A 155 -14.56 2.62 6.61
CA GLU A 155 -13.55 3.34 7.37
C GLU A 155 -12.16 2.86 6.99
N VAL A 156 -11.32 3.73 6.42
CA VAL A 156 -9.91 3.41 6.17
C VAL A 156 -9.12 3.72 7.43
N ILE A 157 -8.76 2.67 8.18
CA ILE A 157 -8.11 2.77 9.49
C ILE A 157 -6.59 2.89 9.42
N GLY A 158 -5.99 2.64 8.26
CA GLY A 158 -4.55 2.75 8.04
C GLY A 158 -4.13 2.46 6.62
N ASN A 159 -2.90 2.88 6.30
CA ASN A 159 -2.23 2.61 5.04
C ASN A 159 -0.88 1.93 5.31
N LEU A 160 -0.56 0.86 4.56
CA LEU A 160 0.67 0.07 4.71
C LEU A 160 1.47 0.06 3.41
N PHE A 161 2.80 0.25 3.54
CA PHE A 161 3.71 0.22 2.40
C PHE A 161 4.99 -0.53 2.72
N LEU A 162 5.53 -1.24 1.73
CA LEU A 162 6.89 -1.76 1.84
C LEU A 162 7.91 -0.61 1.77
N ILE A 163 7.70 0.33 0.86
CA ILE A 163 8.60 1.46 0.60
C ILE A 163 7.83 2.77 0.61
N GLU A 164 8.42 3.80 1.21
CA GLU A 164 8.00 5.20 1.10
C GLU A 164 9.12 6.04 0.50
N LEU A 165 8.77 6.90 -0.45
CA LEU A 165 9.66 7.95 -0.97
C LEU A 165 9.36 9.26 -0.22
N GLU A 166 10.27 9.67 0.66
CA GLU A 166 10.13 10.86 1.48
C GLU A 166 10.29 12.13 0.65
N GLY A 167 9.56 13.18 1.02
CA GLY A 167 9.67 14.50 0.37
C GLY A 167 8.62 14.75 -0.73
N LEU A 168 7.76 13.79 -1.07
CA LEU A 168 6.74 13.93 -2.12
C LEU A 168 5.34 14.34 -1.61
N GLY A 169 5.21 14.69 -0.32
CA GLY A 169 3.96 15.21 0.26
C GLY A 169 2.83 14.20 0.46
N ALA A 170 3.11 12.90 0.34
CA ALA A 170 2.08 11.87 0.44
C ALA A 170 1.40 11.84 1.82
N ARG A 171 2.16 12.06 2.90
CA ARG A 171 1.61 12.04 4.27
C ARG A 171 0.62 13.16 4.50
N ASP A 172 0.88 14.36 3.98
CA ASP A 172 -0.03 15.50 4.07
C ASP A 172 -1.30 15.25 3.26
N LYS A 173 -1.16 14.65 2.07
CA LYS A 173 -2.28 14.32 1.18
C LYS A 173 -3.22 13.28 1.81
N LEU A 174 -2.69 12.30 2.52
CA LEU A 174 -3.45 11.19 3.11
C LEU A 174 -3.92 11.46 4.54
N TYR A 175 -3.52 12.58 5.15
CA TYR A 175 -4.01 12.98 6.47
C TYR A 175 -5.55 13.05 6.49
N PRO A 176 -6.25 12.60 7.55
CA PRO A 176 -5.72 12.11 8.84
C PRO A 176 -5.45 10.60 8.92
N THR A 177 -5.58 9.85 7.83
CA THR A 177 -5.39 8.39 7.87
C THR A 177 -3.92 8.04 8.18
N PRO A 178 -3.65 7.22 9.20
CA PRO A 178 -2.29 6.86 9.56
C PRO A 178 -1.58 6.07 8.45
N ILE A 179 -0.26 6.26 8.35
CA ILE A 179 0.60 5.64 7.35
C ILE A 179 1.78 4.97 8.04
N GLU A 180 2.00 3.70 7.72
CA GLU A 180 3.17 2.94 8.13
C GLU A 180 3.92 2.38 6.93
N SER A 181 5.24 2.54 6.95
CA SER A 181 6.12 2.11 5.87
C SER A 181 7.33 1.36 6.44
N LEU A 182 7.67 0.20 5.86
CA LEU A 182 8.79 -0.61 6.38
C LEU A 182 10.16 0.01 6.04
N LEU A 183 10.28 0.59 4.86
CA LEU A 183 11.51 1.22 4.37
C LEU A 183 11.22 2.63 3.88
N VAL A 184 12.03 3.60 4.30
CA VAL A 184 11.96 4.97 3.81
C VAL A 184 13.23 5.27 3.01
N TYR A 185 13.05 5.88 1.84
CA TYR A 185 14.11 6.37 0.97
C TYR A 185 13.85 7.83 0.60
N PRO A 186 14.89 8.62 0.36
CA PRO A 186 14.70 9.93 -0.27
C PRO A 186 14.15 9.76 -1.69
N ALA A 187 13.31 10.72 -2.12
CA ALA A 187 12.75 10.77 -3.47
C ALA A 187 13.80 11.12 -4.52
#